data_cf788101eae8a021384f0ff091a3ee99
#
_entry.id   cf788101eae8a021384f0ff091a3ee99
#
_cell.length_a   1.000
_cell.length_b   1.000
_cell.length_c   1.000
_cell.angle_alpha   90.00
_cell.angle_beta   90.00
_cell.angle_gamma   90.00
#
_symmetry.space_group_name_H-M   'P 1'
#
loop_
_entity.id
_entity.type
_entity.pdbx_description
1 polymer ?
#
loop_
_entity_poly.entity_id
_entity_poly.type
_entity_poly.pdbx_seq_one_letter_code
_entity_poly.pdbx_strand_id
1 'polypeptide(L)'
;AVTIGTYVIMGSAKTLEAFVLAVVYQAIVLLIQKAFNIREMIQVATEGIKSVVSAMLILSMAYCINAISKTLGTSSYVISVTESWMTPVTLLALAFAVCAFMAFFTGTSWGVYAIMIPIVMPLAFNMTGGEATNLVYATIAAVMGGGCFGDHCSPLSDTTILSSLGAGSDHVDHVKTQLPYALTVAVITCIGYII
;
A
#
# COMPACT_ATOMS: atom_id res chain seq x y z
N ALA A 1 14.60 -13.74 1.34
CA ALA A 1 15.22 -15.09 1.31
C ALA A 1 14.32 -16.12 2.00
N VAL A 2 13.88 -15.92 3.25
CA VAL A 2 13.05 -16.89 4.00
C VAL A 2 11.71 -17.14 3.31
N THR A 3 11.02 -16.12 2.81
CA THR A 3 9.75 -16.24 2.08
C THR A 3 9.89 -17.04 0.79
N ILE A 4 10.97 -16.82 0.04
CA ILE A 4 11.26 -17.59 -1.18
C ILE A 4 11.61 -19.04 -0.81
N GLY A 5 12.40 -19.25 0.25
CA GLY A 5 12.75 -20.57 0.73
C GLY A 5 11.53 -21.39 1.17
N THR A 6 10.58 -20.79 1.89
CA THR A 6 9.33 -21.46 2.30
C THR A 6 8.44 -21.78 1.10
N TYR A 7 8.36 -20.90 0.10
CA TYR A 7 7.62 -21.19 -1.13
C TYR A 7 8.20 -22.38 -1.89
N VAL A 8 9.53 -22.43 -2.02
CA VAL A 8 10.23 -23.52 -2.72
C VAL A 8 10.08 -24.86 -1.97
N ILE A 9 10.18 -24.84 -0.63
CA ILE A 9 10.12 -26.06 0.18
C ILE A 9 8.69 -26.59 0.33
N MET A 10 7.71 -25.71 0.51
CA MET A 10 6.33 -26.09 0.81
C MET A 10 5.41 -26.13 -0.42
N GLY A 11 5.88 -25.71 -1.59
CA GLY A 11 5.12 -25.72 -2.84
C GLY A 11 3.87 -24.84 -2.86
N SER A 12 3.71 -23.95 -1.85
CA SER A 12 2.58 -23.03 -1.74
C SER A 12 3.01 -21.72 -1.06
N ALA A 13 2.35 -20.62 -1.42
CA ALA A 13 2.60 -19.29 -0.84
C ALA A 13 2.01 -19.21 0.59
N LYS A 14 2.70 -19.78 1.55
CA LYS A 14 2.37 -19.69 2.98
C LYS A 14 3.07 -18.49 3.60
N THR A 15 2.56 -17.29 3.31
CA THR A 15 3.16 -16.01 3.71
C THR A 15 3.21 -15.83 5.22
N LEU A 16 2.15 -16.18 5.94
CA LEU A 16 2.09 -16.04 7.40
C LEU A 16 3.17 -16.90 8.08
N GLU A 17 3.24 -18.17 7.72
CA GLU A 17 4.23 -19.11 8.27
C GLU A 17 5.65 -18.67 7.92
N ALA A 18 5.86 -18.13 6.72
CA ALA A 18 7.15 -17.61 6.29
C ALA A 18 7.59 -16.40 7.13
N PHE A 19 6.68 -15.49 7.45
CA PHE A 19 6.97 -14.35 8.32
C PHE A 19 7.26 -14.79 9.76
N VAL A 20 6.49 -15.73 10.31
CA VAL A 20 6.74 -16.26 11.66
C VAL A 20 8.12 -16.92 11.72
N LEU A 21 8.47 -17.76 10.75
CA LEU A 21 9.79 -18.39 10.68
C LEU A 21 10.92 -17.36 10.53
N ALA A 22 10.71 -16.29 9.75
CA ALA A 22 11.69 -15.22 9.60
C ALA A 22 11.94 -14.49 10.92
N VAL A 23 10.87 -14.17 11.67
CA VAL A 23 10.98 -13.51 12.98
C VAL A 23 11.69 -14.41 13.99
N VAL A 24 11.32 -15.69 14.06
CA VAL A 24 11.95 -16.66 14.96
C VAL A 24 13.43 -16.83 14.62
N TYR A 25 13.75 -16.99 13.34
CA TYR A 25 15.13 -17.09 12.87
C TYR A 25 15.95 -15.86 13.25
N GLN A 26 15.42 -14.67 12.99
CA GLN A 26 16.08 -13.40 13.32
C GLN A 26 16.30 -13.27 14.84
N ALA A 27 15.31 -13.65 15.64
CA ALA A 27 15.41 -13.63 17.09
C ALA A 27 16.53 -14.55 17.60
N ILE A 28 16.61 -15.77 17.08
CA ILE A 28 17.67 -16.73 17.44
C ILE A 28 19.05 -16.20 17.07
N VAL A 29 19.20 -15.66 15.86
CA VAL A 29 20.49 -15.10 15.38
C VAL A 29 20.96 -13.95 16.28
N LEU A 30 20.06 -13.02 16.62
CA LEU A 30 20.40 -11.88 17.49
C LEU A 30 20.78 -12.30 18.92
N LEU A 31 20.13 -13.34 19.44
CA LEU A 31 20.50 -13.92 20.76
C LEU A 31 21.86 -14.61 20.72
N ILE A 32 22.17 -15.39 19.68
CA ILE A 32 23.46 -16.07 19.51
C ILE A 32 24.59 -15.03 19.36
N GLN A 33 24.35 -13.98 18.60
CA GLN A 33 25.31 -12.88 18.42
C GLN A 33 25.46 -11.99 19.66
N LYS A 34 24.63 -12.21 20.68
CA LYS A 34 24.54 -11.38 21.90
C LYS A 34 24.32 -9.90 21.59
N ALA A 35 23.69 -9.60 20.46
CA ALA A 35 23.38 -8.25 20.02
C ALA A 35 22.24 -7.63 20.86
N PHE A 36 21.30 -8.49 21.32
CA PHE A 36 20.17 -8.10 22.16
C PHE A 36 19.98 -9.08 23.31
N ASN A 37 19.55 -8.56 24.46
CA ASN A 37 19.05 -9.34 25.58
C ASN A 37 17.58 -9.73 25.36
N ILE A 38 17.11 -10.76 26.04
CA ILE A 38 15.69 -11.21 25.97
C ILE A 38 14.73 -10.05 26.29
N ARG A 39 15.08 -9.22 27.27
CA ARG A 39 14.26 -8.06 27.68
C ARG A 39 14.16 -7.01 26.58
N GLU A 40 15.25 -6.72 25.92
CA GLU A 40 15.30 -5.79 24.79
C GLU A 40 14.52 -6.33 23.58
N MET A 41 14.60 -7.63 23.32
CA MET A 41 13.82 -8.28 22.26
C MET A 41 12.31 -8.19 22.52
N ILE A 42 11.86 -8.40 23.76
CA ILE A 42 10.46 -8.25 24.15
C ILE A 42 10.02 -6.80 23.95
N GLN A 43 10.86 -5.84 24.30
CA GLN A 43 10.57 -4.43 24.11
C GLN A 43 10.43 -4.08 22.62
N VAL A 44 11.36 -4.51 21.77
CA VAL A 44 11.30 -4.30 20.32
C VAL A 44 10.06 -4.97 19.72
N ALA A 45 9.73 -6.20 20.13
CA ALA A 45 8.52 -6.89 19.68
C ALA A 45 7.25 -6.12 20.09
N THR A 46 7.23 -5.57 21.31
CA THR A 46 6.10 -4.77 21.82
C THR A 46 5.94 -3.47 21.02
N GLU A 47 7.02 -2.79 20.70
CA GLU A 47 6.99 -1.58 19.86
C GLU A 47 6.53 -1.92 18.43
N GLY A 48 6.98 -3.06 17.88
CA GLY A 48 6.52 -3.56 16.59
C GLY A 48 5.01 -3.83 16.57
N ILE A 49 4.47 -4.46 17.62
CA ILE A 49 3.01 -4.67 17.75
C ILE A 49 2.27 -3.33 17.84
N LYS A 50 2.76 -2.38 18.63
CA LYS A 50 2.13 -1.06 18.76
C LYS A 50 2.09 -0.33 17.40
N SER A 51 3.12 -0.43 16.59
CA SER A 51 3.16 0.23 15.28
C SER A 51 2.09 -0.30 14.30
N VAL A 52 1.71 -1.58 14.43
CA VAL A 52 0.69 -2.21 13.58
C VAL A 52 -0.74 -1.84 14.01
N VAL A 53 -0.96 -1.44 15.27
CA VAL A 53 -2.30 -1.10 15.79
C VAL A 53 -2.95 0.01 14.96
N SER A 54 -2.20 1.03 14.57
CA SER A 54 -2.69 2.13 13.72
C SER A 54 -3.24 1.62 12.38
N ALA A 55 -2.49 0.75 11.72
CA ALA A 55 -2.92 0.15 10.45
C ALA A 55 -4.18 -0.74 10.63
N MET A 56 -4.26 -1.50 11.73
CA MET A 56 -5.44 -2.31 12.03
C MET A 56 -6.69 -1.46 12.28
N LEU A 57 -6.56 -0.33 12.96
CA LEU A 57 -7.66 0.61 13.16
C LEU A 57 -8.15 1.20 11.84
N ILE A 58 -7.22 1.64 10.98
CA ILE A 58 -7.55 2.16 9.64
C ILE A 58 -8.29 1.10 8.81
N LEU A 59 -7.80 -0.14 8.79
CA LEU A 59 -8.47 -1.23 8.08
C LEU A 59 -9.86 -1.53 8.64
N SER A 60 -10.03 -1.52 9.96
CA SER A 60 -11.33 -1.72 10.60
C SER A 60 -12.33 -0.64 10.19
N MET A 61 -11.90 0.63 10.20
CA MET A 61 -12.71 1.75 9.72
C MET A 61 -13.04 1.63 8.22
N ALA A 62 -12.10 1.14 7.42
CA ALA A 62 -12.33 0.88 5.99
C ALA A 62 -13.44 -0.14 5.75
N TYR A 63 -13.48 -1.22 6.54
CA TYR A 63 -14.59 -2.17 6.47
C TYR A 63 -15.93 -1.53 6.81
N CYS A 64 -15.98 -0.65 7.80
CA CYS A 64 -17.19 0.10 8.14
C CYS A 64 -17.63 1.02 6.97
N ILE A 65 -16.70 1.77 6.38
CA ILE A 65 -16.96 2.63 5.22
C ILE A 65 -17.48 1.81 4.04
N ASN A 66 -16.86 0.66 3.75
CA ASN A 66 -17.31 -0.23 2.68
C ASN A 66 -18.71 -0.76 2.92
N ALA A 67 -19.05 -1.16 4.15
CA ALA A 67 -20.39 -1.61 4.50
C ALA A 67 -21.44 -0.51 4.30
N ILE A 68 -21.16 0.70 4.77
CA ILE A 68 -22.02 1.87 4.60
C ILE A 68 -22.18 2.24 3.12
N SER A 69 -21.07 2.27 2.36
CA SER A 69 -21.09 2.56 0.92
C SER A 69 -21.94 1.58 0.13
N LYS A 70 -21.88 0.29 0.48
CA LYS A 70 -22.77 -0.73 -0.13
C LYS A 70 -24.24 -0.46 0.18
N THR A 71 -24.57 -0.14 1.43
CA THR A 71 -25.95 0.15 1.85
C THR A 71 -26.50 1.42 1.17
N LEU A 72 -25.67 2.43 0.99
CA LEU A 72 -26.02 3.68 0.30
C LEU A 72 -26.08 3.55 -1.24
N GLY A 73 -25.64 2.44 -1.81
CA GLY A 73 -25.53 2.26 -3.25
C GLY A 73 -24.51 3.17 -3.92
N THR A 74 -23.49 3.59 -3.18
CA THR A 74 -22.45 4.52 -3.66
C THR A 74 -21.78 4.03 -4.95
N SER A 75 -21.49 2.72 -5.03
CA SER A 75 -20.90 2.12 -6.23
C SER A 75 -21.80 2.27 -7.46
N SER A 76 -23.10 2.00 -7.32
CA SER A 76 -24.07 2.15 -8.41
C SER A 76 -24.20 3.60 -8.87
N TYR A 77 -24.18 4.54 -7.94
CA TYR A 77 -24.19 5.98 -8.26
C TYR A 77 -22.92 6.39 -9.02
N VAL A 78 -21.75 6.01 -8.52
CA VAL A 78 -20.46 6.33 -9.17
C VAL A 78 -20.43 5.72 -10.58
N ILE A 79 -20.84 4.47 -10.77
CA ILE A 79 -20.94 3.83 -12.08
C ILE A 79 -21.86 4.66 -13.01
N SER A 80 -23.06 5.01 -12.58
CA SER A 80 -24.02 5.74 -13.41
C SER A 80 -23.52 7.11 -13.90
N VAL A 81 -22.72 7.79 -13.06
CA VAL A 81 -22.15 9.12 -13.42
C VAL A 81 -20.91 8.99 -14.29
N THR A 82 -20.16 7.91 -14.17
CA THR A 82 -18.87 7.74 -14.87
C THR A 82 -18.96 6.91 -16.14
N GLU A 83 -20.01 6.09 -16.31
CA GLU A 83 -20.15 5.14 -17.42
C GLU A 83 -20.03 5.79 -18.82
N SER A 84 -20.48 7.04 -18.97
CA SER A 84 -20.48 7.74 -20.26
C SER A 84 -19.10 8.18 -20.76
N TRP A 85 -18.13 8.38 -19.87
CA TRP A 85 -16.80 8.93 -20.20
C TRP A 85 -15.63 8.11 -19.70
N MET A 86 -15.87 7.16 -18.77
CA MET A 86 -14.82 6.34 -18.19
C MET A 86 -14.44 5.21 -19.15
N THR A 87 -13.19 5.21 -19.58
CA THR A 87 -12.58 4.10 -20.35
C THR A 87 -11.62 3.32 -19.45
N PRO A 88 -11.24 2.08 -19.81
CA PRO A 88 -10.23 1.32 -19.06
C PRO A 88 -8.94 2.11 -18.81
N VAL A 89 -8.47 2.82 -19.82
CA VAL A 89 -7.25 3.64 -19.74
C VAL A 89 -7.43 4.81 -18.78
N THR A 90 -8.54 5.55 -18.89
CA THR A 90 -8.82 6.68 -17.99
C THR A 90 -9.02 6.22 -16.56
N LEU A 91 -9.61 5.04 -16.35
CA LEU A 91 -9.77 4.45 -15.01
C LEU A 91 -8.40 4.23 -14.34
N LEU A 92 -7.46 3.59 -15.05
CA LEU A 92 -6.13 3.29 -14.52
C LEU A 92 -5.33 4.55 -14.19
N ALA A 93 -5.25 5.47 -15.18
CA ALA A 93 -4.50 6.72 -15.01
C ALA A 93 -5.08 7.59 -13.89
N LEU A 94 -6.41 7.71 -13.84
CA LEU A 94 -7.09 8.50 -12.83
C LEU A 94 -6.97 7.87 -11.43
N ALA A 95 -7.14 6.56 -11.33
CA ALA A 95 -6.97 5.83 -10.07
C ALA A 95 -5.55 6.03 -9.51
N PHE A 96 -4.53 5.89 -10.34
CA PHE A 96 -3.15 6.15 -9.95
C PHE A 96 -2.95 7.60 -9.48
N ALA A 97 -3.37 8.58 -10.30
CA ALA A 97 -3.15 9.99 -10.00
C ALA A 97 -3.88 10.45 -8.73
N VAL A 98 -5.14 10.04 -8.54
CA VAL A 98 -5.92 10.38 -7.34
C VAL A 98 -5.32 9.74 -6.10
N CYS A 99 -4.95 8.44 -6.15
CA CYS A 99 -4.30 7.78 -5.04
C CYS A 99 -2.95 8.42 -4.69
N ALA A 100 -2.16 8.78 -5.70
CA ALA A 100 -0.88 9.47 -5.54
C ALA A 100 -1.05 10.83 -4.84
N PHE A 101 -2.02 11.62 -5.28
CA PHE A 101 -2.34 12.90 -4.69
C PHE A 101 -2.82 12.74 -3.23
N MET A 102 -3.78 11.86 -3.00
CA MET A 102 -4.32 11.64 -1.64
C MET A 102 -3.21 11.16 -0.69
N ALA A 103 -2.40 10.19 -1.09
CA ALA A 103 -1.34 9.65 -0.24
C ALA A 103 -0.24 10.68 0.05
N PHE A 104 0.09 11.54 -0.91
CA PHE A 104 1.05 12.63 -0.72
C PHE A 104 0.62 13.61 0.38
N PHE A 105 -0.65 14.01 0.38
CA PHE A 105 -1.17 14.98 1.35
C PHE A 105 -1.57 14.36 2.69
N THR A 106 -1.92 13.09 2.72
CA THR A 106 -2.28 12.39 3.97
C THR A 106 -1.07 11.74 4.66
N GLY A 107 0.00 11.49 3.91
CA GLY A 107 1.18 10.79 4.42
C GLY A 107 0.94 9.31 4.74
N THR A 108 -0.11 8.70 4.15
CA THR A 108 -0.42 7.28 4.39
C THR A 108 -1.00 6.60 3.15
N SER A 109 -0.38 5.51 2.73
CA SER A 109 -0.90 4.65 1.67
C SER A 109 -2.11 3.82 2.13
N TRP A 110 -2.09 3.31 3.35
CA TRP A 110 -3.14 2.46 3.90
C TRP A 110 -4.51 3.14 3.95
N GLY A 111 -4.55 4.41 4.40
CA GLY A 111 -5.78 5.20 4.42
C GLY A 111 -6.36 5.41 3.03
N VAL A 112 -5.49 5.62 2.04
CA VAL A 112 -5.90 5.79 0.65
C VAL A 112 -6.46 4.50 0.07
N TYR A 113 -5.81 3.35 0.30
CA TYR A 113 -6.34 2.05 -0.15
C TYR A 113 -7.71 1.76 0.46
N ALA A 114 -7.89 2.07 1.74
CA ALA A 114 -9.15 1.88 2.45
C ALA A 114 -10.32 2.64 1.81
N ILE A 115 -10.06 3.83 1.27
CA ILE A 115 -11.07 4.68 0.64
C ILE A 115 -11.25 4.32 -0.84
N MET A 116 -10.16 4.16 -1.58
CA MET A 116 -10.19 4.07 -3.03
C MET A 116 -10.58 2.68 -3.55
N ILE A 117 -10.14 1.61 -2.89
CA ILE A 117 -10.49 0.25 -3.34
C ILE A 117 -12.00 0.01 -3.40
N PRO A 118 -12.81 0.35 -2.37
CA PRO A 118 -14.26 0.20 -2.44
C PRO A 118 -14.95 1.02 -3.53
N ILE A 119 -14.31 2.09 -4.02
CA ILE A 119 -14.86 2.97 -5.07
C ILE A 119 -14.46 2.47 -6.45
N VAL A 120 -13.17 2.19 -6.65
CA VAL A 120 -12.61 1.93 -7.98
C VAL A 120 -12.84 0.48 -8.43
N MET A 121 -12.84 -0.47 -7.50
CA MET A 121 -13.03 -1.89 -7.83
C MET A 121 -14.40 -2.21 -8.45
N PRO A 122 -15.53 -1.69 -7.94
CA PRO A 122 -16.83 -1.88 -8.59
C PRO A 122 -16.87 -1.33 -10.01
N LEU A 123 -16.17 -0.21 -10.31
CA LEU A 123 -16.05 0.33 -11.67
C LEU A 123 -15.30 -0.64 -12.59
N ALA A 124 -14.17 -1.17 -12.14
CA ALA A 124 -13.39 -2.13 -12.91
C ALA A 124 -14.20 -3.40 -13.20
N PHE A 125 -14.89 -3.94 -12.21
CA PHE A 125 -15.74 -5.12 -12.37
C PHE A 125 -16.95 -4.85 -13.29
N ASN A 126 -17.56 -3.66 -13.23
CA ASN A 126 -18.63 -3.30 -14.15
C ASN A 126 -18.16 -3.29 -15.60
N MET A 127 -16.96 -2.74 -15.87
CA MET A 127 -16.37 -2.70 -17.22
C MET A 127 -16.00 -4.08 -17.76
N THR A 128 -15.80 -5.07 -16.89
CA THR A 128 -15.41 -6.44 -17.27
C THR A 128 -16.55 -7.44 -17.18
N GLY A 129 -17.79 -6.97 -17.00
CA GLY A 129 -18.96 -7.86 -16.86
C GLY A 129 -18.94 -8.70 -15.58
N GLY A 130 -18.20 -8.29 -14.56
CA GLY A 130 -18.08 -9.00 -13.27
C GLY A 130 -16.94 -10.01 -13.20
N GLU A 131 -16.16 -10.15 -14.26
CA GLU A 131 -15.02 -11.09 -14.29
C GLU A 131 -13.71 -10.45 -13.83
N ALA A 132 -12.87 -11.24 -13.16
CA ALA A 132 -11.53 -10.81 -12.74
C ALA A 132 -10.54 -10.91 -13.93
N THR A 133 -10.54 -9.89 -14.75
CA THR A 133 -9.66 -9.78 -15.92
C THR A 133 -8.40 -8.98 -15.63
N ASN A 134 -7.52 -8.86 -16.63
CA ASN A 134 -6.31 -8.04 -16.54
C ASN A 134 -6.60 -6.58 -16.16
N LEU A 135 -7.75 -6.02 -16.56
CA LEU A 135 -8.15 -4.67 -16.16
C LEU A 135 -8.35 -4.55 -14.64
N VAL A 136 -8.97 -5.55 -14.03
CA VAL A 136 -9.17 -5.57 -12.56
C VAL A 136 -7.83 -5.61 -11.83
N TYR A 137 -6.90 -6.45 -12.27
CA TYR A 137 -5.55 -6.53 -11.69
C TYR A 137 -4.76 -5.25 -11.91
N ALA A 138 -4.83 -4.67 -13.10
CA ALA A 138 -4.19 -3.39 -13.42
C ALA A 138 -4.77 -2.24 -12.58
N THR A 139 -6.07 -2.27 -12.30
CA THR A 139 -6.73 -1.29 -11.41
C THR A 139 -6.21 -1.38 -9.98
N ILE A 140 -6.07 -2.58 -9.44
CA ILE A 140 -5.44 -2.78 -8.13
C ILE A 140 -4.01 -2.24 -8.14
N ALA A 141 -3.24 -2.58 -9.17
CA ALA A 141 -1.86 -2.11 -9.32
C ALA A 141 -1.78 -0.58 -9.41
N ALA A 142 -2.71 0.07 -10.11
CA ALA A 142 -2.77 1.53 -10.21
C ALA A 142 -3.08 2.20 -8.86
N VAL A 143 -4.04 1.67 -8.10
CA VAL A 143 -4.38 2.16 -6.76
C VAL A 143 -3.19 1.99 -5.81
N MET A 144 -2.60 0.80 -5.79
CA MET A 144 -1.47 0.51 -4.91
C MET A 144 -0.22 1.32 -5.31
N GLY A 145 0.09 1.38 -6.59
CA GLY A 145 1.22 2.15 -7.11
C GLY A 145 1.09 3.65 -6.82
N GLY A 146 -0.10 4.22 -7.02
CA GLY A 146 -0.38 5.60 -6.69
C GLY A 146 -0.24 5.90 -5.21
N GLY A 147 -0.82 5.05 -4.35
CA GLY A 147 -0.69 5.20 -2.90
C GLY A 147 0.76 5.06 -2.42
N CYS A 148 1.50 4.06 -2.94
CA CYS A 148 2.92 3.91 -2.64
C CYS A 148 3.75 5.13 -3.08
N PHE A 149 3.51 5.64 -4.30
CA PHE A 149 4.21 6.82 -4.80
C PHE A 149 3.98 8.03 -3.90
N GLY A 150 2.70 8.33 -3.60
CA GLY A 150 2.35 9.48 -2.78
C GLY A 150 2.92 9.40 -1.37
N ASP A 151 2.79 8.24 -0.73
CA ASP A 151 3.34 7.99 0.60
C ASP A 151 4.87 8.11 0.63
N HIS A 152 5.53 7.47 -0.34
CA HIS A 152 7.00 7.45 -0.43
C HIS A 152 7.63 8.84 -0.57
N CYS A 153 7.02 9.76 -1.31
CA CYS A 153 7.55 11.11 -1.52
C CYS A 153 6.88 12.20 -0.65
N SER A 154 5.94 11.81 0.21
CA SER A 154 5.27 12.74 1.12
C SER A 154 6.18 13.21 2.24
N PRO A 155 6.24 14.52 2.50
CA PRO A 155 6.93 15.05 3.68
C PRO A 155 6.21 14.72 5.00
N LEU A 156 4.96 14.28 4.94
CA LEU A 156 4.13 13.94 6.11
C LEU A 156 4.17 12.45 6.46
N SER A 157 4.74 11.63 5.57
CA SER A 157 4.80 10.18 5.75
C SER A 157 5.79 9.79 6.85
N ASP A 158 5.34 8.92 7.74
CA ASP A 158 6.18 8.33 8.78
C ASP A 158 7.32 7.49 8.17
N THR A 159 7.11 6.84 7.03
CA THR A 159 8.15 6.08 6.31
C THR A 159 9.25 7.01 5.79
N THR A 160 8.90 8.18 5.25
CA THR A 160 9.86 9.18 4.79
C THR A 160 10.62 9.81 5.96
N ILE A 161 9.92 10.10 7.07
CA ILE A 161 10.53 10.62 8.30
C ILE A 161 11.53 9.60 8.87
N LEU A 162 11.14 8.34 9.01
CA LEU A 162 12.01 7.28 9.53
C LEU A 162 13.22 7.04 8.61
N SER A 163 13.02 7.12 7.30
CA SER A 163 14.07 6.97 6.29
C SER A 163 15.15 8.07 6.43
N SER A 164 14.71 9.33 6.54
CA SER A 164 15.61 10.46 6.71
C SER A 164 16.36 10.40 8.04
N LEU A 165 15.69 10.05 9.13
CA LEU A 165 16.30 9.85 10.44
C LEU A 165 17.31 8.70 10.42
N GLY A 166 16.98 7.57 9.81
CA GLY A 166 17.86 6.42 9.69
C GLY A 166 19.11 6.69 8.85
N ALA A 167 18.98 7.57 7.85
CA ALA A 167 20.11 8.02 7.02
C ALA A 167 20.92 9.17 7.67
N GLY A 168 20.45 9.75 8.78
CA GLY A 168 21.08 10.93 9.41
C GLY A 168 21.03 12.18 8.52
N SER A 169 20.06 12.26 7.60
CA SER A 169 19.87 13.38 6.70
C SER A 169 18.77 14.34 7.20
N ASP A 170 18.85 15.61 6.80
CA ASP A 170 17.77 16.54 7.02
C ASP A 170 16.51 16.07 6.27
N HIS A 171 15.37 16.08 6.97
CA HIS A 171 14.12 15.55 6.43
C HIS A 171 13.65 16.32 5.19
N VAL A 172 13.71 17.63 5.22
CA VAL A 172 13.26 18.49 4.11
C VAL A 172 14.15 18.32 2.89
N ASP A 173 15.47 18.21 3.10
CA ASP A 173 16.42 17.97 2.02
C ASP A 173 16.29 16.57 1.44
N HIS A 174 15.98 15.56 2.27
CA HIS A 174 15.65 14.22 1.80
C HIS A 174 14.44 14.25 0.87
N VAL A 175 13.34 14.89 1.26
CA VAL A 175 12.13 15.03 0.43
C VAL A 175 12.43 15.77 -0.87
N LYS A 176 13.16 16.91 -0.83
CA LYS A 176 13.51 17.68 -2.02
C LYS A 176 14.33 16.90 -3.03
N THR A 177 15.27 16.10 -2.55
CA THR A 177 16.15 15.31 -3.42
C THR A 177 15.46 14.06 -3.97
N GLN A 178 14.52 13.46 -3.22
CA GLN A 178 13.77 12.28 -3.60
C GLN A 178 12.66 12.59 -4.62
N LEU A 179 11.98 13.72 -4.46
CA LEU A 179 10.80 14.08 -5.25
C LEU A 179 11.02 14.07 -6.77
N PRO A 180 12.11 14.60 -7.34
CA PRO A 180 12.34 14.54 -8.80
C PRO A 180 12.45 13.11 -9.33
N TYR A 181 13.09 12.21 -8.61
CA TYR A 181 13.20 10.80 -9.00
C TYR A 181 11.84 10.10 -8.94
N ALA A 182 11.10 10.31 -7.85
CA ALA A 182 9.77 9.75 -7.69
C ALA A 182 8.81 10.26 -8.77
N LEU A 183 8.82 11.56 -9.10
CA LEU A 183 8.01 12.14 -10.17
C LEU A 183 8.37 11.55 -11.55
N THR A 184 9.65 11.34 -11.82
CA THR A 184 10.08 10.71 -13.09
C THR A 184 9.47 9.32 -13.23
N VAL A 185 9.53 8.51 -12.18
CA VAL A 185 8.93 7.17 -12.16
C VAL A 185 7.41 7.23 -12.29
N ALA A 186 6.76 8.17 -11.59
CA ALA A 186 5.31 8.36 -11.67
C ALA A 186 4.83 8.71 -13.10
N VAL A 187 5.56 9.60 -13.80
CA VAL A 187 5.25 9.95 -15.19
C VAL A 187 5.40 8.73 -16.11
N ILE A 188 6.49 7.98 -15.99
CA ILE A 188 6.69 6.75 -16.75
C ILE A 188 5.58 5.75 -16.48
N THR A 189 5.17 5.58 -15.21
CA THR A 189 4.08 4.70 -14.81
C THR A 189 2.74 5.15 -15.39
N CYS A 190 2.43 6.45 -15.34
CA CYS A 190 1.23 6.99 -15.98
C CYS A 190 1.21 6.73 -17.49
N ILE A 191 2.34 6.92 -18.17
CA ILE A 191 2.45 6.61 -19.62
C ILE A 191 2.20 5.12 -19.85
N GLY A 192 2.75 4.24 -18.99
CA GLY A 192 2.52 2.79 -19.06
C GLY A 192 1.07 2.36 -18.85
N TYR A 193 0.25 3.17 -18.16
CA TYR A 193 -1.21 2.92 -18.05
C TYR A 193 -2.00 3.44 -19.24
N ILE A 194 -1.42 4.31 -20.07
CA ILE A 194 -2.08 4.90 -21.24
C ILE A 194 -1.84 4.06 -22.51
N ILE A 195 -0.72 3.35 -22.58
CA ILE A 195 -0.33 2.48 -23.69
C ILE A 195 -0.91 1.09 -23.53
#